data_892e1054946ef4e54b71465518cbfaab
#
_entry.id   892e1054946ef4e54b71465518cbfaab
#
_cell.length_a   1.000
_cell.length_b   1.000
_cell.length_c   1.000
_cell.angle_alpha   90.00
_cell.angle_beta   90.00
_cell.angle_gamma   90.00
#
_symmetry.space_group_name_H-M   'P 1'
#
loop_
_entity.id
_entity.type
_entity.pdbx_description
1 polymer ?
#
loop_
_entity_poly.entity_id
_entity_poly.type
_entity_poly.pdbx_seq_one_letter_code
_entity_poly.pdbx_strand_id
1 'polypeptide(L)'
;TSERLLIEGTLPGADASELWRVLRPAGGVAVLGGEVKQVELKNWFVRGKVPGVKLEDGKKSWAIVRRGKLKGAGDWTHQYAGPDNTTNSRDDLVRGDMGILWWGEPGPKPMPDRGGRNPAPLAANGRLFMQGNRMFFGMDAYNGTILWSLSAPEIRRSNLPRDGSNMVASDDYLYLSDGRYCIGIDGQTGERKLRFSAPKGRDWSFMAVAGKQLLGSSVLPDSAYKADDEIGEWYDSG
;
A
#
# COMPACT_ATOMS: atom_id res chain seq x y z
N THR A 1 -0.84 11.90 10.76
CA THR A 1 0.43 11.93 10.01
C THR A 1 0.27 12.79 8.77
N SER A 2 1.32 13.51 8.39
CA SER A 2 1.35 14.34 7.19
C SER A 2 2.16 13.66 6.09
N GLU A 3 1.64 13.66 4.87
CA GLU A 3 2.35 13.16 3.70
C GLU A 3 3.36 14.19 3.19
N ARG A 4 2.95 15.45 3.15
CA ARG A 4 3.78 16.58 2.68
C ARG A 4 3.67 17.75 3.63
N LEU A 5 4.81 18.32 3.99
CA LEU A 5 4.91 19.53 4.79
C LEU A 5 5.81 20.52 4.06
N LEU A 6 5.30 21.73 3.86
CA LEU A 6 6.07 22.87 3.37
C LEU A 6 6.07 23.95 4.45
N ILE A 7 7.26 24.37 4.90
CA ILE A 7 7.42 25.42 5.89
C ILE A 7 8.41 26.44 5.32
N GLU A 8 7.91 27.64 5.05
CA GLU A 8 8.70 28.73 4.51
C GLU A 8 8.79 29.90 5.52
N GLY A 9 9.95 30.49 5.61
CA GLY A 9 10.22 31.65 6.48
C GLY A 9 10.97 31.27 7.74
N THR A 10 10.33 31.30 8.90
CA THR A 10 10.96 31.00 10.19
C THR A 10 10.88 29.52 10.54
N LEU A 11 11.87 29.02 11.29
CA LEU A 11 11.80 27.67 11.83
C LEU A 11 10.60 27.54 12.78
N PRO A 12 9.91 26.37 12.77
CA PRO A 12 8.85 26.09 13.72
C PRO A 12 9.35 26.23 15.17
N GLY A 13 8.47 26.68 16.06
CA GLY A 13 8.76 26.67 17.51
C GLY A 13 8.86 25.25 18.09
N ALA A 14 8.32 24.24 17.39
CA ALA A 14 8.47 22.84 17.75
C ALA A 14 9.87 22.30 17.40
N ASP A 15 10.30 21.25 18.08
CA ASP A 15 11.54 20.57 17.78
C ASP A 15 11.46 19.79 16.44
N ALA A 16 12.58 19.61 15.75
CA ALA A 16 12.67 18.82 14.52
C ALA A 16 12.26 17.35 14.74
N SER A 17 12.44 16.82 15.94
CA SER A 17 11.95 15.48 16.31
C SER A 17 10.43 15.37 16.20
N GLU A 18 9.69 16.42 16.55
CA GLU A 18 8.22 16.43 16.44
C GLU A 18 7.77 16.50 14.97
N LEU A 19 8.45 17.30 14.14
CA LEU A 19 8.22 17.27 12.70
C LEU A 19 8.45 15.86 12.15
N TRP A 20 9.53 15.21 12.54
CA TRP A 20 9.81 13.84 12.13
C TRP A 20 8.74 12.86 12.59
N ARG A 21 8.24 13.03 13.81
CA ARG A 21 7.20 12.17 14.38
C ARG A 21 5.88 12.25 13.60
N VAL A 22 5.46 13.44 13.19
CA VAL A 22 4.19 13.64 12.47
C VAL A 22 4.29 13.36 10.98
N LEU A 23 5.50 13.36 10.41
CA LEU A 23 5.69 13.04 9.01
C LEU A 23 5.36 11.57 8.75
N ARG A 24 4.56 11.28 7.72
CA ARG A 24 4.13 9.93 7.39
C ARG A 24 5.32 8.99 7.15
N PRO A 25 5.40 7.82 7.79
CA PRO A 25 6.36 6.79 7.42
C PRO A 25 6.18 6.32 5.97
N ALA A 26 7.22 5.75 5.37
CA ALA A 26 7.21 5.19 4.03
C ALA A 26 6.77 6.21 2.94
N GLY A 27 7.44 7.36 2.91
CA GLY A 27 7.32 8.30 1.80
C GLY A 27 6.92 9.73 2.16
N GLY A 28 6.66 10.04 3.43
CA GLY A 28 6.40 11.41 3.86
C GLY A 28 7.60 12.33 3.57
N VAL A 29 7.31 13.55 3.10
CA VAL A 29 8.32 14.54 2.72
C VAL A 29 8.05 15.84 3.44
N ALA A 30 9.08 16.42 4.06
CA ALA A 30 9.06 17.79 4.54
C ALA A 30 10.10 18.63 3.82
N VAL A 31 9.70 19.85 3.45
CA VAL A 31 10.58 20.86 2.86
C VAL A 31 10.50 22.09 3.73
N LEU A 32 11.63 22.52 4.24
CA LEU A 32 11.74 23.67 5.14
C LEU A 32 12.82 24.62 4.65
N GLY A 33 12.60 25.90 4.76
CA GLY A 33 13.63 26.90 4.41
C GLY A 33 13.05 28.25 4.01
N GLY A 34 13.71 28.90 3.05
CA GLY A 34 13.41 30.25 2.61
C GLY A 34 14.44 31.25 3.13
N GLU A 35 14.02 32.20 3.96
CA GLU A 35 14.90 33.24 4.51
C GLU A 35 15.79 32.73 5.67
N VAL A 36 15.65 31.48 6.10
CA VAL A 36 16.41 30.85 7.18
C VAL A 36 17.82 30.53 6.71
N LYS A 37 18.84 30.81 7.52
CA LYS A 37 20.23 30.47 7.21
C LYS A 37 20.43 28.95 7.21
N GLN A 38 21.22 28.46 6.27
CA GLN A 38 21.49 27.01 6.14
C GLN A 38 22.06 26.39 7.42
N VAL A 39 22.93 27.14 8.13
CA VAL A 39 23.50 26.69 9.41
C VAL A 39 22.44 26.50 10.50
N GLU A 40 21.40 27.34 10.52
CA GLU A 40 20.29 27.24 11.46
C GLU A 40 19.43 26.04 11.17
N LEU A 41 19.09 25.81 9.89
CA LEU A 41 18.39 24.60 9.43
C LEU A 41 19.15 23.34 9.84
N LYS A 42 20.45 23.28 9.52
CA LYS A 42 21.29 22.15 9.87
C LYS A 42 21.30 21.88 11.38
N ASN A 43 21.52 22.91 12.19
CA ASN A 43 21.58 22.77 13.64
C ASN A 43 20.23 22.35 14.24
N TRP A 44 19.13 22.84 13.69
CA TRP A 44 17.78 22.47 14.12
C TRP A 44 17.51 20.98 13.91
N PHE A 45 17.82 20.44 12.72
CA PHE A 45 17.68 19.03 12.42
C PHE A 45 18.64 18.13 13.21
N VAL A 46 19.88 18.58 13.43
CA VAL A 46 20.88 17.86 14.24
C VAL A 46 20.41 17.72 15.69
N ARG A 47 19.89 18.80 16.29
CA ARG A 47 19.33 18.76 17.65
C ARG A 47 18.15 17.78 17.76
N GLY A 48 17.27 17.78 16.78
CA GLY A 48 16.14 16.84 16.71
C GLY A 48 16.51 15.41 16.30
N LYS A 49 17.79 15.12 16.03
CA LYS A 49 18.29 13.81 15.59
C LYS A 49 17.54 13.25 14.37
N VAL A 50 17.12 14.12 13.45
CA VAL A 50 16.41 13.72 12.23
C VAL A 50 17.41 13.21 11.19
N PRO A 51 17.28 11.97 10.73
CA PRO A 51 18.22 11.39 9.77
C PRO A 51 17.91 11.82 8.33
N GLY A 52 18.91 11.73 7.45
CA GLY A 52 18.74 11.81 6.00
C GLY A 52 18.33 13.18 5.46
N VAL A 53 18.57 14.25 6.20
CA VAL A 53 18.29 15.62 5.77
C VAL A 53 19.21 16.01 4.62
N LYS A 54 18.64 16.42 3.50
CA LYS A 54 19.36 17.02 2.37
C LYS A 54 19.22 18.52 2.45
N LEU A 55 20.36 19.23 2.44
CA LEU A 55 20.40 20.69 2.39
C LEU A 55 20.66 21.09 0.93
N GLU A 56 19.85 22.02 0.43
CA GLU A 56 20.01 22.63 -0.87
C GLU A 56 20.27 24.13 -0.68
N ASP A 57 21.32 24.63 -1.31
CA ASP A 57 21.75 26.01 -1.26
C ASP A 57 21.50 26.68 -2.60
N GLY A 58 21.01 27.93 -2.56
CA GLY A 58 20.70 28.73 -3.74
C GLY A 58 20.45 30.18 -3.33
N LYS A 59 19.51 30.86 -4.00
CA LYS A 59 19.04 32.19 -3.57
C LYS A 59 18.41 32.14 -2.17
N LYS A 60 17.85 31.00 -1.79
CA LYS A 60 17.31 30.68 -0.45
C LYS A 60 17.83 29.31 -0.06
N SER A 61 17.97 29.07 1.25
CA SER A 61 18.40 27.76 1.77
C SER A 61 17.20 26.87 2.04
N TRP A 62 17.27 25.63 1.62
CA TRP A 62 16.22 24.63 1.81
C TRP A 62 16.77 23.36 2.44
N ALA A 63 15.96 22.73 3.27
CA ALA A 63 16.18 21.39 3.79
C ALA A 63 15.05 20.48 3.35
N ILE A 64 15.40 19.33 2.79
CA ILE A 64 14.44 18.30 2.37
C ILE A 64 14.68 17.06 3.21
N VAL A 65 13.65 16.59 3.86
CA VAL A 65 13.69 15.33 4.61
C VAL A 65 12.60 14.38 4.11
N ARG A 66 12.98 13.11 3.92
CA ARG A 66 12.08 12.05 3.51
C ARG A 66 12.06 10.97 4.57
N ARG A 67 10.85 10.62 5.02
CA ARG A 67 10.69 9.53 6.00
C ARG A 67 10.57 8.19 5.30
N GLY A 68 11.51 7.29 5.57
CA GLY A 68 11.47 5.92 5.10
C GLY A 68 10.50 5.05 5.90
N LYS A 69 10.50 3.75 5.63
CA LYS A 69 9.78 2.75 6.43
C LYS A 69 10.21 2.81 7.90
N LEU A 70 9.29 2.49 8.80
CA LEU A 70 9.63 2.26 10.21
C LEU A 70 10.45 0.98 10.31
N LYS A 71 11.59 1.07 11.00
CA LYS A 71 12.41 -0.11 11.27
C LYS A 71 11.63 -1.05 12.20
N GLY A 72 11.48 -2.30 11.80
CA GLY A 72 10.72 -3.32 12.53
C GLY A 72 9.22 -3.34 12.19
N ALA A 73 8.72 -2.45 11.32
CA ALA A 73 7.36 -2.58 10.82
C ALA A 73 7.25 -3.77 9.86
N GLY A 74 6.26 -4.62 10.09
CA GLY A 74 5.92 -5.73 9.21
C GLY A 74 5.08 -5.31 8.02
N ASP A 75 5.09 -6.13 6.98
CA ASP A 75 4.21 -6.01 5.82
C ASP A 75 3.27 -7.24 5.75
N TRP A 76 2.18 -7.11 5.00
CA TRP A 76 1.25 -8.20 4.69
C TRP A 76 1.04 -8.24 3.18
N THR A 77 2.02 -8.77 2.47
CA THR A 77 2.11 -8.66 1.00
C THR A 77 1.34 -9.72 0.24
N HIS A 78 0.95 -10.81 0.90
CA HIS A 78 0.26 -11.97 0.33
C HIS A 78 -1.00 -12.31 1.13
N GLN A 79 -1.84 -13.17 0.60
CA GLN A 79 -3.06 -13.64 1.27
C GLN A 79 -2.80 -14.09 2.72
N TYR A 80 -1.67 -14.74 2.98
CA TYR A 80 -1.26 -15.26 4.28
C TYR A 80 0.06 -14.65 4.75
N ALA A 81 0.13 -13.34 4.77
CA ALA A 81 1.22 -12.46 5.20
C ALA A 81 2.36 -12.34 4.17
N GLY A 82 3.15 -13.34 3.97
CA GLY A 82 4.32 -13.34 3.09
C GLY A 82 4.33 -14.53 2.12
N PRO A 83 5.36 -14.64 1.28
CA PRO A 83 5.49 -15.75 0.32
C PRO A 83 5.67 -17.12 1.00
N ASP A 84 5.97 -17.14 2.27
CA ASP A 84 6.09 -18.34 3.11
C ASP A 84 4.77 -18.81 3.74
N ASN A 85 3.68 -18.06 3.52
CA ASN A 85 2.33 -18.36 4.02
C ASN A 85 2.24 -18.63 5.54
N THR A 86 3.07 -17.93 6.33
CA THR A 86 3.14 -18.15 7.78
C THR A 86 2.05 -17.47 8.59
N THR A 87 1.22 -16.64 7.96
CA THR A 87 0.21 -15.79 8.61
C THR A 87 0.81 -14.85 9.68
N ASN A 88 2.07 -14.48 9.51
CA ASN A 88 2.83 -13.64 10.43
C ASN A 88 3.46 -12.47 9.66
N SER A 89 3.07 -11.25 9.98
CA SER A 89 3.62 -10.03 9.39
C SER A 89 5.09 -9.75 9.76
N ARG A 90 5.61 -10.45 10.78
CA ARG A 90 6.93 -10.21 11.37
C ARG A 90 7.11 -8.76 11.87
N ASP A 91 6.02 -8.17 12.35
CA ASP A 91 6.05 -6.84 12.95
C ASP A 91 6.64 -6.89 14.35
N ASP A 92 7.64 -6.07 14.61
CA ASP A 92 8.32 -5.96 15.91
C ASP A 92 7.81 -4.76 16.72
N LEU A 93 6.97 -3.89 16.13
CA LEU A 93 6.56 -2.63 16.73
C LEU A 93 5.24 -2.71 17.48
N VAL A 94 4.30 -3.53 17.01
CA VAL A 94 2.98 -3.67 17.64
C VAL A 94 3.12 -4.50 18.90
N ARG A 95 2.91 -3.86 20.06
CA ARG A 95 3.01 -4.48 21.38
C ARG A 95 1.97 -3.89 22.33
N GLY A 96 1.39 -4.75 23.18
CA GLY A 96 0.38 -4.34 24.16
C GLY A 96 -1.01 -4.16 23.56
N ASP A 97 -1.80 -3.30 24.17
CA ASP A 97 -3.17 -3.07 23.78
C ASP A 97 -3.26 -2.35 22.45
N MET A 98 -4.12 -2.85 21.58
CA MET A 98 -4.37 -2.24 20.27
C MET A 98 -5.50 -1.22 20.34
N GLY A 99 -5.32 -0.08 19.65
CA GLY A 99 -6.34 0.93 19.48
C GLY A 99 -6.68 1.16 17.99
N ILE A 100 -7.74 1.93 17.75
CA ILE A 100 -8.11 2.34 16.41
C ILE A 100 -7.16 3.47 15.97
N LEU A 101 -6.41 3.23 14.87
CA LEU A 101 -5.51 4.23 14.31
C LEU A 101 -6.25 5.29 13.50
N TRP A 102 -7.23 4.86 12.70
CA TRP A 102 -8.07 5.73 11.89
C TRP A 102 -9.39 5.04 11.54
N TRP A 103 -10.36 5.81 11.09
CA TRP A 103 -11.67 5.37 10.63
C TRP A 103 -12.07 6.17 9.38
N GLY A 104 -12.62 5.50 8.36
CA GLY A 104 -13.01 6.18 7.12
C GLY A 104 -13.48 5.26 6.00
N GLU A 105 -13.56 5.83 4.81
CA GLU A 105 -13.87 5.11 3.58
C GLU A 105 -12.83 4.00 3.28
N PRO A 106 -13.19 3.00 2.42
CA PRO A 106 -14.38 2.98 1.54
C PRO A 106 -15.67 2.49 2.21
N GLY A 107 -15.63 2.02 3.46
CA GLY A 107 -16.81 1.50 4.14
C GLY A 107 -17.33 0.16 3.55
N PRO A 108 -18.46 -0.34 4.05
CA PRO A 108 -18.97 -1.66 3.67
C PRO A 108 -19.66 -1.72 2.29
N LYS A 109 -20.14 -0.60 1.75
CA LYS A 109 -20.90 -0.58 0.50
C LYS A 109 -20.17 -1.20 -0.70
N PRO A 110 -18.92 -0.82 -1.00
CA PRO A 110 -18.17 -1.47 -2.07
C PRO A 110 -17.56 -2.82 -1.68
N MET A 111 -17.77 -3.26 -0.43
CA MET A 111 -17.27 -4.53 0.09
C MET A 111 -18.42 -5.36 0.71
N PRO A 112 -19.42 -5.75 -0.09
CA PRO A 112 -20.66 -6.34 0.43
C PRO A 112 -20.46 -7.70 1.08
N ASP A 113 -19.52 -8.49 0.58
CA ASP A 113 -19.29 -9.84 1.07
C ASP A 113 -18.26 -9.86 2.23
N ARG A 114 -18.59 -10.62 3.27
CA ARG A 114 -17.76 -10.82 4.46
C ARG A 114 -17.45 -12.29 4.72
N GLY A 115 -17.63 -13.13 3.71
CA GLY A 115 -17.37 -14.57 3.80
C GLY A 115 -15.90 -14.91 3.98
N GLY A 116 -15.61 -16.10 4.47
CA GLY A 116 -14.24 -16.59 4.71
C GLY A 116 -13.40 -16.83 3.45
N ARG A 117 -13.93 -16.54 2.27
CA ARG A 117 -13.24 -16.66 0.96
C ARG A 117 -12.88 -15.32 0.35
N ASN A 118 -13.02 -14.25 1.10
CA ASN A 118 -12.63 -12.94 0.61
C ASN A 118 -11.11 -12.78 0.62
N PRO A 119 -10.57 -12.01 -0.35
CA PRO A 119 -9.15 -11.69 -0.33
C PRO A 119 -8.79 -10.87 0.90
N ALA A 120 -7.70 -11.23 1.55
CA ALA A 120 -7.17 -10.43 2.65
C ALA A 120 -6.73 -9.05 2.13
N PRO A 121 -6.94 -7.97 2.88
CA PRO A 121 -6.27 -6.71 2.61
C PRO A 121 -4.75 -6.92 2.63
N LEU A 122 -4.05 -6.32 1.67
CA LEU A 122 -2.59 -6.39 1.62
C LEU A 122 -1.99 -5.07 2.13
N ALA A 123 -0.86 -5.17 2.81
CA ALA A 123 -0.12 -4.01 3.31
C ALA A 123 1.34 -4.07 2.87
N ALA A 124 1.80 -3.06 2.16
CA ALA A 124 3.19 -2.95 1.71
C ALA A 124 3.63 -1.49 1.64
N ASN A 125 4.81 -1.21 2.16
CA ASN A 125 5.45 0.11 2.07
C ASN A 125 4.51 1.27 2.47
N GLY A 126 3.80 1.14 3.60
CA GLY A 126 2.90 2.16 4.15
C GLY A 126 1.60 2.35 3.37
N ARG A 127 1.25 1.43 2.49
CA ARG A 127 0.00 1.40 1.74
C ARG A 127 -0.82 0.17 2.10
N LEU A 128 -2.13 0.34 2.11
CA LEU A 128 -3.10 -0.73 2.28
C LEU A 128 -3.82 -0.91 0.94
N PHE A 129 -3.86 -2.14 0.44
CA PHE A 129 -4.57 -2.49 -0.78
C PHE A 129 -5.79 -3.33 -0.43
N MET A 130 -6.95 -2.90 -0.89
CA MET A 130 -8.21 -3.57 -0.60
C MET A 130 -8.96 -3.88 -1.89
N GLN A 131 -9.43 -5.11 -1.99
CA GLN A 131 -10.34 -5.49 -3.06
C GLN A 131 -11.78 -5.29 -2.61
N GLY A 132 -12.49 -4.41 -3.29
CA GLY A 132 -13.94 -4.30 -3.26
C GLY A 132 -14.60 -5.17 -4.32
N ASN A 133 -15.93 -5.07 -4.47
CA ASN A 133 -16.62 -5.72 -5.57
C ASN A 133 -16.36 -4.93 -6.87
N ARG A 134 -15.76 -5.59 -7.85
CA ARG A 134 -15.41 -5.02 -9.17
C ARG A 134 -14.52 -3.77 -9.10
N MET A 135 -13.78 -3.60 -8.02
CA MET A 135 -12.89 -2.47 -7.83
C MET A 135 -11.78 -2.75 -6.82
N PHE A 136 -10.73 -1.95 -6.89
CA PHE A 136 -9.60 -1.98 -5.94
C PHE A 136 -9.34 -0.58 -5.40
N PHE A 137 -8.82 -0.53 -4.19
CA PHE A 137 -8.40 0.69 -3.51
C PHE A 137 -6.95 0.58 -3.08
N GLY A 138 -6.17 1.62 -3.34
CA GLY A 138 -4.90 1.86 -2.67
C GLY A 138 -5.09 2.98 -1.66
N MET A 139 -4.70 2.74 -0.44
CA MET A 139 -4.92 3.64 0.68
C MET A 139 -3.62 3.90 1.44
N ASP A 140 -3.54 5.02 2.09
CA ASP A 140 -2.51 5.29 3.09
C ASP A 140 -2.80 4.46 4.35
N ALA A 141 -1.88 3.55 4.70
CA ALA A 141 -2.06 2.66 5.85
C ALA A 141 -2.05 3.41 7.20
N TYR A 142 -1.50 4.62 7.27
CA TYR A 142 -1.33 5.37 8.50
C TYR A 142 -2.47 6.35 8.81
N ASN A 143 -3.26 6.75 7.80
CA ASN A 143 -4.34 7.73 7.99
C ASN A 143 -5.64 7.37 7.25
N GLY A 144 -5.67 6.28 6.48
CA GLY A 144 -6.87 5.81 5.77
C GLY A 144 -7.25 6.62 4.53
N THR A 145 -6.44 7.58 4.10
CA THR A 145 -6.74 8.35 2.88
C THR A 145 -6.72 7.43 1.66
N ILE A 146 -7.79 7.46 0.86
CA ILE A 146 -7.81 6.77 -0.44
C ILE A 146 -6.87 7.53 -1.39
N LEU A 147 -5.78 6.88 -1.81
CA LEU A 147 -4.81 7.42 -2.75
C LEU A 147 -5.33 7.29 -4.19
N TRP A 148 -5.96 6.16 -4.47
CA TRP A 148 -6.54 5.84 -5.76
C TRP A 148 -7.62 4.75 -5.63
N SER A 149 -8.51 4.71 -6.63
CA SER A 149 -9.44 3.61 -6.86
C SER A 149 -9.37 3.17 -8.32
N LEU A 150 -9.49 1.87 -8.55
CA LEU A 150 -9.41 1.27 -9.88
C LEU A 150 -10.65 0.41 -10.13
N SER A 151 -11.37 0.69 -11.20
CA SER A 151 -12.45 -0.18 -11.67
C SER A 151 -11.88 -1.45 -12.32
N ALA A 152 -12.41 -2.58 -11.93
CA ALA A 152 -12.07 -3.91 -12.43
C ALA A 152 -13.36 -4.76 -12.58
N PRO A 153 -14.19 -4.49 -13.61
CA PRO A 153 -15.53 -5.05 -13.76
C PRO A 153 -15.56 -6.58 -13.77
N GLU A 154 -14.50 -7.21 -14.27
CA GLU A 154 -14.40 -8.67 -14.40
C GLU A 154 -13.93 -9.35 -13.10
N ILE A 155 -13.51 -8.60 -12.10
CA ILE A 155 -12.95 -9.15 -10.86
C ILE A 155 -13.98 -9.02 -9.75
N ARG A 156 -14.58 -10.15 -9.37
CA ARG A 156 -15.50 -10.24 -8.23
C ARG A 156 -14.73 -10.35 -6.91
N ARG A 157 -15.30 -9.83 -5.85
CA ARG A 157 -14.75 -9.96 -4.50
C ARG A 157 -15.07 -11.32 -3.87
N SER A 158 -16.27 -11.84 -4.12
CA SER A 158 -16.77 -13.08 -3.53
C SER A 158 -16.33 -14.32 -4.30
N ASN A 159 -16.34 -15.47 -3.62
CA ASN A 159 -16.12 -16.78 -4.21
C ASN A 159 -14.76 -17.00 -4.88
N LEU A 160 -13.73 -16.31 -4.43
CA LEU A 160 -12.37 -16.64 -4.86
C LEU A 160 -12.01 -18.06 -4.39
N PRO A 161 -11.26 -18.84 -5.18
CA PRO A 161 -10.72 -20.10 -4.72
C PRO A 161 -10.00 -19.91 -3.39
N ARG A 162 -10.25 -20.79 -2.42
CA ARG A 162 -9.70 -20.66 -1.05
C ARG A 162 -8.20 -20.46 -1.03
N ASP A 163 -7.49 -21.08 -1.97
CA ASP A 163 -6.05 -21.06 -2.09
C ASP A 163 -5.56 -20.14 -3.22
N GLY A 164 -6.50 -19.42 -3.85
CA GLY A 164 -6.20 -18.49 -4.93
C GLY A 164 -5.85 -17.11 -4.39
N SER A 165 -4.58 -16.74 -4.48
CA SER A 165 -4.19 -15.33 -4.34
C SER A 165 -4.34 -14.67 -5.70
N ASN A 166 -5.42 -13.91 -5.89
CA ASN A 166 -5.64 -13.13 -7.10
C ASN A 166 -4.90 -11.78 -7.08
N MET A 167 -4.28 -11.46 -5.97
CA MET A 167 -3.45 -10.26 -5.81
C MET A 167 -2.25 -10.52 -4.88
N VAL A 168 -1.18 -9.81 -5.14
CA VAL A 168 0.03 -9.79 -4.34
C VAL A 168 0.67 -8.40 -4.40
N ALA A 169 1.21 -7.92 -3.31
CA ALA A 169 1.84 -6.61 -3.23
C ALA A 169 3.36 -6.70 -3.13
N SER A 170 4.04 -5.68 -3.63
CA SER A 170 5.43 -5.37 -3.37
C SER A 170 5.57 -3.94 -2.87
N ASP A 171 6.80 -3.49 -2.65
CA ASP A 171 7.06 -2.10 -2.26
C ASP A 171 6.57 -1.08 -3.28
N ASP A 172 6.57 -1.43 -4.58
CA ASP A 172 6.24 -0.50 -5.66
C ASP A 172 4.91 -0.82 -6.34
N TYR A 173 4.49 -2.08 -6.38
CA TYR A 173 3.38 -2.53 -7.19
C TYR A 173 2.37 -3.38 -6.42
N LEU A 174 1.10 -3.22 -6.80
CA LEU A 174 0.06 -4.23 -6.61
C LEU A 174 -0.06 -5.03 -7.91
N TYR A 175 0.08 -6.34 -7.84
CA TYR A 175 -0.16 -7.25 -8.97
C TYR A 175 -1.52 -7.88 -8.83
N LEU A 176 -2.29 -7.89 -9.92
CA LEU A 176 -3.63 -8.47 -10.01
C LEU A 176 -3.70 -9.52 -11.10
N SER A 177 -4.35 -10.63 -10.81
CA SER A 177 -4.76 -11.60 -11.83
C SER A 177 -6.07 -11.15 -12.47
N ASP A 178 -6.05 -10.96 -13.79
CA ASP A 178 -7.19 -10.62 -14.62
C ASP A 178 -7.27 -11.65 -15.76
N GLY A 179 -7.75 -12.83 -15.44
CA GLY A 179 -7.81 -13.98 -16.35
C GLY A 179 -6.44 -14.26 -16.99
N ARG A 180 -6.33 -14.02 -18.29
CA ARG A 180 -5.11 -14.26 -19.07
C ARG A 180 -3.92 -13.38 -18.66
N TYR A 181 -4.16 -12.30 -17.94
CA TYR A 181 -3.12 -11.30 -17.65
C TYR A 181 -2.88 -11.17 -16.16
N CYS A 182 -1.62 -10.98 -15.80
CA CYS A 182 -1.24 -10.38 -14.54
C CYS A 182 -0.90 -8.90 -14.81
N ILE A 183 -1.57 -8.00 -14.12
CA ILE A 183 -1.42 -6.55 -14.26
C ILE A 183 -0.67 -6.01 -13.06
N GLY A 184 0.44 -5.29 -13.29
CA GLY A 184 1.14 -4.54 -12.25
C GLY A 184 0.66 -3.10 -12.20
N ILE A 185 0.12 -2.71 -11.06
CA ILE A 185 -0.43 -1.39 -10.77
C ILE A 185 0.56 -0.67 -9.87
N ASP A 186 0.95 0.53 -10.24
CA ASP A 186 1.77 1.40 -9.39
C ASP A 186 1.06 1.63 -8.06
N GLY A 187 1.70 1.22 -6.97
CA GLY A 187 1.08 1.25 -5.65
C GLY A 187 0.78 2.66 -5.14
N GLN A 188 1.45 3.68 -5.66
CA GLN A 188 1.27 5.08 -5.26
C GLN A 188 0.17 5.78 -6.07
N THR A 189 0.08 5.50 -7.39
CA THR A 189 -0.75 6.26 -8.31
C THR A 189 -1.97 5.50 -8.81
N GLY A 190 -2.00 4.17 -8.70
CA GLY A 190 -3.05 3.33 -9.27
C GLY A 190 -2.94 3.12 -10.78
N GLU A 191 -1.87 3.61 -11.41
CA GLU A 191 -1.65 3.46 -12.84
C GLU A 191 -1.21 2.03 -13.19
N ARG A 192 -1.77 1.48 -14.26
CA ARG A 192 -1.33 0.19 -14.81
C ARG A 192 0.01 0.37 -15.52
N LYS A 193 1.08 -0.19 -14.98
CA LYS A 193 2.45 -0.05 -15.50
C LYS A 193 2.98 -1.32 -16.16
N LEU A 194 2.56 -2.49 -15.67
CA LEU A 194 3.11 -3.78 -16.10
C LEU A 194 1.98 -4.71 -16.55
N ARG A 195 2.28 -5.59 -17.51
CA ARG A 195 1.34 -6.61 -17.99
C ARG A 195 2.12 -7.85 -18.40
N PHE A 196 1.75 -8.98 -17.83
CA PHE A 196 2.34 -10.28 -18.11
C PHE A 196 1.24 -11.23 -18.61
N SER A 197 1.47 -11.89 -19.74
CA SER A 197 0.51 -12.87 -20.28
C SER A 197 0.76 -14.24 -19.66
N ALA A 198 -0.32 -14.97 -19.35
CA ALA A 198 -0.24 -16.39 -19.10
C ALA A 198 0.18 -17.15 -20.37
N PRO A 199 0.66 -18.38 -20.28
CA PRO A 199 0.87 -19.25 -21.43
C PRO A 199 -0.39 -19.32 -22.32
N LYS A 200 -0.18 -19.55 -23.63
CA LYS A 200 -1.31 -19.59 -24.59
C LYS A 200 -2.41 -20.57 -24.13
N GLY A 201 -3.65 -20.10 -24.09
CA GLY A 201 -4.82 -20.89 -23.69
C GLY A 201 -4.92 -21.17 -22.20
N ARG A 202 -4.26 -20.35 -21.37
CA ARG A 202 -4.30 -20.45 -19.90
C ARG A 202 -4.56 -19.09 -19.27
N ASP A 203 -5.06 -19.12 -18.04
CA ASP A 203 -5.27 -17.98 -17.18
C ASP A 203 -4.29 -18.01 -16.01
N TRP A 204 -3.97 -16.84 -15.47
CA TRP A 204 -3.28 -16.71 -14.19
C TRP A 204 -4.17 -17.24 -13.05
N SER A 205 -3.53 -17.88 -12.07
CA SER A 205 -4.21 -18.32 -10.85
C SER A 205 -3.45 -17.77 -9.64
N PHE A 206 -2.74 -18.60 -8.89
CA PHE A 206 -1.95 -18.16 -7.75
C PHE A 206 -0.81 -17.23 -8.17
N MET A 207 -0.54 -16.20 -7.35
CA MET A 207 0.59 -15.30 -7.51
C MET A 207 1.35 -15.11 -6.20
N ALA A 208 2.66 -14.99 -6.30
CA ALA A 208 3.53 -14.63 -5.19
C ALA A 208 4.69 -13.74 -5.68
N VAL A 209 5.17 -12.87 -4.82
CA VAL A 209 6.39 -12.10 -5.01
C VAL A 209 7.42 -12.56 -4.00
N ALA A 210 8.56 -13.05 -4.47
CA ALA A 210 9.69 -13.47 -3.63
C ALA A 210 10.95 -12.72 -4.07
N GLY A 211 11.41 -11.80 -3.25
CA GLY A 211 12.47 -10.88 -3.60
C GLY A 211 12.11 -10.02 -4.81
N LYS A 212 12.81 -10.18 -5.94
CA LYS A 212 12.54 -9.46 -7.19
C LYS A 212 11.76 -10.28 -8.22
N GLN A 213 11.32 -11.47 -7.86
CA GLN A 213 10.64 -12.38 -8.77
C GLN A 213 9.15 -12.39 -8.53
N LEU A 214 8.37 -12.23 -9.59
CA LEU A 214 6.95 -12.52 -9.62
C LEU A 214 6.78 -13.97 -10.08
N LEU A 215 6.20 -14.80 -9.24
CA LEU A 215 5.89 -16.20 -9.49
C LEU A 215 4.38 -16.37 -9.67
N GLY A 216 3.97 -17.29 -10.50
CA GLY A 216 2.57 -17.58 -10.69
C GLY A 216 2.32 -18.96 -11.22
N SER A 217 1.15 -19.49 -10.92
CA SER A 217 0.63 -20.68 -11.57
C SER A 217 -0.36 -20.30 -12.67
N SER A 218 -0.55 -21.20 -13.61
CA SER A 218 -1.55 -21.02 -14.68
C SER A 218 -2.50 -22.20 -14.73
N VAL A 219 -3.76 -21.93 -14.99
CA VAL A 219 -4.85 -22.91 -15.05
C VAL A 219 -5.55 -22.85 -16.41
N LEU A 220 -6.41 -23.81 -16.69
CA LEU A 220 -7.31 -23.72 -17.84
C LEU A 220 -8.27 -22.54 -17.65
N PRO A 221 -8.68 -21.87 -18.74
CA PRO A 221 -9.65 -20.78 -18.66
C PRO A 221 -10.89 -21.19 -17.87
N ASP A 222 -11.44 -20.27 -17.12
CA ASP A 222 -12.64 -20.43 -16.26
C ASP A 222 -12.50 -21.40 -15.07
N SER A 223 -11.39 -22.12 -14.92
CA SER A 223 -11.24 -23.04 -13.80
C SER A 223 -10.93 -22.37 -12.48
N ALA A 224 -10.37 -21.17 -12.49
CA ALA A 224 -10.05 -20.41 -11.27
C ALA A 224 -11.27 -19.64 -10.70
N TYR A 225 -12.29 -19.39 -11.52
CA TYR A 225 -13.41 -18.50 -11.21
C TYR A 225 -14.78 -19.17 -11.20
N LYS A 226 -14.86 -20.46 -11.51
CA LYS A 226 -16.10 -21.23 -11.39
C LYS A 226 -16.35 -21.60 -9.93
N ALA A 227 -16.61 -20.60 -9.11
CA ALA A 227 -17.30 -20.82 -7.86
C ALA A 227 -18.71 -20.28 -8.07
N ASP A 228 -19.69 -21.16 -7.87
CA ASP A 228 -21.13 -20.93 -7.86
C ASP A 228 -21.62 -19.57 -8.38
N ASP A 229 -21.94 -19.50 -9.65
CA ASP A 229 -22.54 -18.32 -10.30
C ASP A 229 -23.77 -17.81 -9.53
N GLU A 230 -24.53 -18.70 -8.92
CA GLU A 230 -25.73 -18.38 -8.13
C GLU A 230 -25.45 -17.52 -6.91
N ILE A 231 -24.34 -17.76 -6.17
CA ILE A 231 -24.00 -16.92 -5.01
C ILE A 231 -23.45 -15.56 -5.47
N GLY A 232 -22.74 -15.51 -6.59
CA GLY A 232 -22.23 -14.27 -7.18
C GLY A 232 -23.35 -13.32 -7.58
N GLU A 233 -24.41 -13.83 -8.22
CA GLU A 233 -25.56 -13.05 -8.65
C GLU A 233 -26.35 -12.47 -7.47
N TRP A 234 -26.45 -13.18 -6.36
CA TRP A 234 -27.15 -12.70 -5.17
C TRP A 234 -26.48 -11.45 -4.55
N TYR A 235 -25.17 -11.39 -4.55
CA TYR A 235 -24.43 -10.23 -4.04
C TYR A 235 -24.32 -9.08 -5.05
N ASP A 236 -24.41 -9.36 -6.34
CA ASP A 236 -24.36 -8.35 -7.40
C ASP A 236 -25.70 -7.67 -7.65
N SER A 237 -26.80 -8.23 -7.15
CA SER A 237 -28.18 -7.74 -7.36
C SER A 237 -28.72 -6.82 -6.24
N GLY A 238 -27.91 -6.52 -5.24
CA GLY A 238 -28.29 -5.72 -4.06
C GLY A 238 -27.92 -4.24 -4.13
#